data_cfb35b75a2fe46a569acd9bbafec0bbe
#
_entry.id   cfb35b75a2fe46a569acd9bbafec0bbe
#
_cell.length_a   1.000
_cell.length_b   1.000
_cell.length_c   1.000
_cell.angle_alpha   90.00
_cell.angle_beta   90.00
_cell.angle_gamma   90.00
#
_symmetry.space_group_name_H-M   'P 1'
#
loop_
_entity.id
_entity.type
_entity.pdbx_description
1 polymer ?
#
loop_
_entity_poly.entity_id
_entity_poly.type
_entity_poly.pdbx_seq_one_letter_code
_entity_poly.pdbx_strand_id
1 'polypeptide(L)'
;TRLIVPMINEACGLLMEGVSTVSQIDKTMRLGYGMQHGPFTLADRIGLDKLTKWMEGLYNEYGDSKYKSSPLIRRMVRAGMIGKKSGEGFYLYENGVQVEKKGSIFSLGQR
;
A
#
# COMPACT_ATOMS: atom_id res chain seq x y z
N THR A 1 4.33 -1.84 -13.78
CA THR A 1 4.91 -2.47 -12.59
C THR A 1 6.12 -1.70 -12.09
N ARG A 2 7.05 -1.36 -12.97
CA ARG A 2 8.26 -0.63 -12.57
C ARG A 2 7.97 0.77 -12.05
N LEU A 3 6.89 1.40 -12.51
CA LEU A 3 6.50 2.73 -12.03
C LEU A 3 5.63 2.64 -10.78
N ILE A 4 4.77 1.63 -10.73
CA ILE A 4 3.82 1.46 -9.64
C ILE A 4 4.51 1.04 -8.34
N VAL A 5 5.44 0.09 -8.43
CA VAL A 5 6.10 -0.46 -7.24
C VAL A 5 6.85 0.60 -6.45
N PRO A 6 7.73 1.42 -7.06
CA PRO A 6 8.41 2.47 -6.29
C PRO A 6 7.45 3.50 -5.71
N MET A 7 6.38 3.83 -6.45
CA MET A 7 5.38 4.78 -5.96
C MET A 7 4.70 4.26 -4.70
N ILE A 8 4.29 3.00 -4.71
CA ILE A 8 3.63 2.40 -3.54
C ILE A 8 4.60 2.30 -2.37
N ASN A 9 5.85 1.91 -2.62
CA ASN A 9 6.86 1.85 -1.57
C ASN A 9 7.12 3.21 -0.94
N GLU A 10 7.18 4.26 -1.75
CA GLU A 10 7.38 5.61 -1.25
C GLU A 10 6.19 6.06 -0.41
N ALA A 11 4.98 5.75 -0.86
CA ALA A 11 3.77 6.05 -0.11
C ALA A 11 3.76 5.34 1.25
N CYS A 12 4.19 4.09 1.28
CA CYS A 12 4.34 3.34 2.54
C CYS A 12 5.35 4.00 3.46
N GLY A 13 6.46 4.49 2.90
CA GLY A 13 7.46 5.22 3.68
C GLY A 13 6.89 6.45 4.35
N LEU A 14 6.12 7.24 3.60
CA LEU A 14 5.47 8.43 4.15
C LEU A 14 4.50 8.07 5.26
N LEU A 15 3.75 6.99 5.09
CA LEU A 15 2.80 6.53 6.10
C LEU A 15 3.53 6.10 7.37
N MET A 16 4.62 5.35 7.23
CA MET A 16 5.40 4.86 8.37
C MET A 16 6.09 5.99 9.12
N GLU A 17 6.44 7.05 8.43
CA GLU A 17 7.05 8.24 9.04
C GLU A 17 6.03 9.14 9.73
N GLY A 18 4.74 8.85 9.57
CA GLY A 18 3.68 9.66 10.18
C GLY A 18 3.45 10.99 9.49
N VAL A 19 3.94 11.15 8.25
CA VAL A 19 3.80 12.40 7.51
C VAL A 19 2.36 12.66 7.10
N SER A 20 1.64 11.58 6.75
CA SER A 20 0.26 11.71 6.28
C SER A 20 -0.49 10.40 6.50
N THR A 21 -1.80 10.42 6.30
CA THR A 21 -2.62 9.22 6.45
C THR A 21 -2.83 8.54 5.10
N VAL A 22 -3.35 7.31 5.14
CA VAL A 22 -3.67 6.55 3.92
C VAL A 22 -4.61 7.33 3.03
N SER A 23 -5.72 7.83 3.58
CA SER A 23 -6.71 8.54 2.78
C SER A 23 -6.18 9.86 2.24
N GLN A 24 -5.36 10.57 3.01
CA GLN A 24 -4.79 11.84 2.56
C GLN A 24 -3.81 11.65 1.41
N ILE A 25 -2.97 10.63 1.48
CA ILE A 25 -2.02 10.33 0.41
C ILE A 25 -2.77 9.95 -0.86
N ASP A 26 -3.77 9.07 -0.75
CA ASP A 26 -4.58 8.66 -1.90
C ASP A 26 -5.31 9.87 -2.51
N LYS A 27 -5.90 10.71 -1.68
CA LYS A 27 -6.62 11.90 -2.14
C LYS A 27 -5.69 12.85 -2.88
N THR A 28 -4.50 13.08 -2.35
CA THR A 28 -3.52 13.95 -2.98
C THR A 28 -3.15 13.46 -4.37
N MET A 29 -2.92 12.16 -4.50
CA MET A 29 -2.54 11.59 -5.80
C MET A 29 -3.69 11.63 -6.80
N ARG A 30 -4.94 11.41 -6.34
CA ARG A 30 -6.09 11.51 -7.23
C ARG A 30 -6.35 12.94 -7.69
N LEU A 31 -6.35 13.89 -6.77
CA LEU A 31 -6.72 15.27 -7.07
C LEU A 31 -5.57 16.08 -7.62
N GLY A 32 -4.36 15.87 -7.10
CA GLY A 32 -3.20 16.65 -7.51
C GLY A 32 -2.55 16.17 -8.79
N TYR A 33 -2.61 14.87 -9.06
CA TYR A 33 -1.91 14.27 -10.19
C TYR A 33 -2.83 13.54 -11.15
N GLY A 34 -4.14 13.62 -10.93
CA GLY A 34 -5.11 13.06 -11.86
C GLY A 34 -5.17 11.54 -11.89
N MET A 35 -4.66 10.86 -10.89
CA MET A 35 -4.73 9.41 -10.84
C MET A 35 -6.17 8.96 -10.56
N GLN A 36 -6.60 7.90 -11.25
CA GLN A 36 -7.93 7.34 -11.04
C GLN A 36 -8.05 6.74 -9.63
N HIS A 37 -7.02 6.05 -9.18
CA HIS A 37 -6.93 5.49 -7.83
C HIS A 37 -5.62 5.93 -7.21
N GLY A 38 -5.63 6.26 -5.93
CA GLY A 38 -4.41 6.56 -5.21
C GLY A 38 -3.57 5.30 -4.99
N PRO A 39 -2.34 5.46 -4.51
CA PRO A 39 -1.42 4.31 -4.38
C PRO A 39 -1.93 3.21 -3.45
N PHE A 40 -2.58 3.55 -2.35
CA PHE A 40 -3.06 2.54 -1.41
C PHE A 40 -4.30 1.84 -1.92
N THR A 41 -5.21 2.56 -2.57
CA THR A 41 -6.37 1.95 -3.23
C THR A 41 -5.89 0.99 -4.31
N LEU A 42 -4.92 1.40 -5.11
CA LEU A 42 -4.37 0.57 -6.17
C LEU A 42 -3.70 -0.67 -5.59
N ALA A 43 -2.93 -0.53 -4.52
CA ALA A 43 -2.28 -1.66 -3.86
C ALA A 43 -3.30 -2.69 -3.38
N ASP A 44 -4.40 -2.22 -2.77
CA ASP A 44 -5.46 -3.11 -2.30
C ASP A 44 -6.16 -3.82 -3.45
N ARG A 45 -6.34 -3.16 -4.58
CA ARG A 45 -6.97 -3.76 -5.76
C ARG A 45 -6.08 -4.80 -6.42
N ILE A 46 -4.77 -4.56 -6.46
CA ILE A 46 -3.81 -5.53 -6.99
C ILE A 46 -3.72 -6.75 -6.07
N GLY A 47 -3.77 -6.53 -4.79
CA GLY A 47 -3.51 -7.53 -3.77
C GLY A 47 -2.07 -7.45 -3.29
N LEU A 48 -1.91 -7.33 -1.98
CA LEU A 48 -0.57 -7.11 -1.41
C LEU A 48 0.34 -8.33 -1.56
N ASP A 49 -0.23 -9.52 -1.61
CA ASP A 49 0.53 -10.75 -1.86
C ASP A 49 1.13 -10.73 -3.27
N LYS A 50 0.33 -10.37 -4.27
CA LYS A 50 0.78 -10.26 -5.65
C LYS A 50 1.79 -9.13 -5.80
N LEU A 51 1.53 -8.01 -5.16
CA LEU A 51 2.42 -6.86 -5.18
C LEU A 51 3.79 -7.21 -4.60
N THR A 52 3.82 -7.97 -3.50
CA THR A 52 5.07 -8.44 -2.90
C THR A 52 5.88 -9.28 -3.89
N LYS A 53 5.21 -10.16 -4.63
CA LYS A 53 5.88 -10.97 -5.65
C LYS A 53 6.48 -10.11 -6.76
N TRP A 54 5.75 -9.09 -7.19
CA TRP A 54 6.27 -8.15 -8.18
C TRP A 54 7.51 -7.43 -7.68
N MET A 55 7.47 -6.99 -6.41
CA MET A 55 8.59 -6.31 -5.78
C MET A 55 9.82 -7.22 -5.72
N GLU A 56 9.64 -8.44 -5.28
CA GLU A 56 10.74 -9.41 -5.21
C GLU A 56 11.34 -9.67 -6.58
N GLY A 57 10.49 -9.85 -7.60
CA GLY A 57 10.95 -10.08 -8.97
C GLY A 57 11.78 -8.91 -9.50
N LEU A 58 11.30 -7.70 -9.29
CA LEU A 58 12.03 -6.50 -9.74
C LEU A 58 13.32 -6.32 -8.97
N TYR A 59 13.29 -6.55 -7.68
CA TYR A 59 14.48 -6.42 -6.86
C TYR A 59 15.56 -7.42 -7.27
N ASN A 60 15.15 -8.68 -7.53
CA ASN A 60 16.08 -9.70 -7.98
C ASN A 60 16.68 -9.38 -9.34
N GLU A 61 15.88 -8.77 -10.23
CA GLU A 61 16.34 -8.45 -11.56
C GLU A 61 17.26 -7.22 -11.60
N TYR A 62 16.89 -6.16 -10.87
CA TYR A 62 17.58 -4.88 -10.96
C TYR A 62 18.47 -4.58 -9.75
N GLY A 63 18.24 -5.22 -8.62
CA GLY A 63 19.04 -5.01 -7.41
C GLY A 63 18.87 -3.65 -6.75
N ASP A 64 17.89 -2.85 -7.19
CA ASP A 64 17.69 -1.50 -6.69
C ASP A 64 16.73 -1.52 -5.51
N SER A 65 17.12 -0.85 -4.42
CA SER A 65 16.34 -0.83 -3.17
C SER A 65 14.94 -0.23 -3.35
N LYS A 66 14.70 0.57 -4.38
CA LYS A 66 13.36 1.11 -4.63
C LYS A 66 12.32 0.04 -4.94
N TYR A 67 12.76 -1.16 -5.33
CA TYR A 67 11.86 -2.28 -5.60
C TYR A 67 11.71 -3.22 -4.42
N LYS A 68 12.51 -3.04 -3.37
CA LYS A 68 12.45 -3.92 -2.21
C LYS A 68 11.13 -3.71 -1.46
N SER A 69 10.48 -4.82 -1.07
CA SER A 69 9.18 -4.72 -0.42
C SER A 69 9.28 -3.97 0.91
N SER A 70 8.30 -3.09 1.15
CA SER A 70 8.21 -2.33 2.38
C SER A 70 7.97 -3.26 3.57
N PRO A 71 8.61 -2.99 4.73
CA PRO A 71 8.32 -3.75 5.94
C PRO A 71 6.84 -3.72 6.33
N LEU A 72 6.15 -2.61 6.09
CA LEU A 72 4.73 -2.50 6.38
C LEU A 72 3.92 -3.49 5.54
N ILE A 73 4.19 -3.55 4.23
CA ILE A 73 3.48 -4.47 3.34
C ILE A 73 3.74 -5.91 3.76
N ARG A 74 4.98 -6.26 4.09
CA ARG A 74 5.29 -7.62 4.54
C ARG A 74 4.54 -8.00 5.80
N ARG A 75 4.43 -7.07 6.75
CA ARG A 75 3.65 -7.32 7.97
C ARG A 75 2.18 -7.51 7.69
N MET A 76 1.61 -6.71 6.79
CA MET A 76 0.21 -6.83 6.43
C MET A 76 -0.09 -8.17 5.76
N VAL A 77 0.76 -8.60 4.86
CA VAL A 77 0.60 -9.90 4.19
C VAL A 77 0.64 -11.04 5.21
N ARG A 78 1.59 -10.98 6.15
CA ARG A 78 1.67 -12.01 7.20
C ARG A 78 0.43 -12.04 8.08
N ALA A 79 -0.21 -10.89 8.27
CA ALA A 79 -1.43 -10.78 9.06
C ALA A 79 -2.69 -11.13 8.28
N GLY A 80 -2.56 -11.47 7.00
CA GLY A 80 -3.71 -11.80 6.16
C GLY A 80 -4.42 -10.59 5.58
N MET A 81 -3.86 -9.40 5.72
CA MET A 81 -4.44 -8.17 5.19
C MET A 81 -3.92 -7.96 3.77
N ILE A 82 -4.57 -8.60 2.82
CA ILE A 82 -4.08 -8.66 1.44
C ILE A 82 -4.69 -7.58 0.55
N GLY A 83 -5.85 -7.08 0.93
CA GLY A 83 -6.54 -6.04 0.16
C GLY A 83 -8.03 -6.33 0.03
N LYS A 84 -8.62 -5.81 -1.03
CA LYS A 84 -10.06 -5.96 -1.27
C LYS A 84 -10.49 -7.43 -1.27
N LYS A 85 -9.67 -8.28 -1.82
CA LYS A 85 -9.94 -9.71 -1.94
C LYS A 85 -10.13 -10.39 -0.60
N SER A 86 -9.37 -9.98 0.42
CA SER A 86 -9.47 -10.55 1.77
C SER A 86 -10.39 -9.75 2.69
N GLY A 87 -10.95 -8.64 2.20
CA GLY A 87 -11.79 -7.77 2.99
C GLY A 87 -11.05 -6.72 3.78
N GLU A 88 -9.74 -6.78 3.79
CA GLU A 88 -8.92 -5.79 4.51
C GLU A 88 -7.54 -5.69 3.90
N GLY A 89 -7.12 -4.48 3.65
CA GLY A 89 -5.76 -4.13 3.23
C GLY A 89 -5.41 -2.81 3.89
N PHE A 90 -5.02 -1.80 3.11
CA PHE A 90 -4.88 -0.44 3.66
C PHE A 90 -6.22 0.16 4.06
N TYR A 91 -7.29 -0.32 3.45
CA TYR A 91 -8.66 0.05 3.80
C TYR A 91 -9.42 -1.21 4.23
N LEU A 92 -10.56 -0.99 4.89
CA LEU A 92 -11.53 -2.05 5.15
C LEU A 92 -12.55 -2.08 4.02
N TYR A 93 -13.05 -3.26 3.71
CA TYR A 93 -14.06 -3.43 2.65
C TYR A 93 -15.26 -4.13 3.25
N GLU A 94 -16.33 -3.37 3.45
CA GLU A 94 -17.57 -3.86 4.02
C GLU A 94 -18.62 -3.90 2.93
N ASN A 95 -19.13 -5.08 2.61
CA ASN A 95 -20.12 -5.28 1.54
C ASN A 95 -19.64 -4.69 0.20
N GLY A 96 -18.33 -4.83 -0.06
CA GLY A 96 -17.72 -4.30 -1.27
C GLY A 96 -17.45 -2.80 -1.24
N VAL A 97 -17.76 -2.11 -0.15
CA VAL A 97 -17.54 -0.68 -0.01
C VAL A 97 -16.25 -0.43 0.74
N GLN A 98 -15.41 0.43 0.18
CA GLN A 98 -14.15 0.82 0.78
C GLN A 98 -14.39 1.79 1.95
N VAL A 99 -13.84 1.46 3.10
CA VAL A 99 -14.00 2.25 4.33
C VAL A 99 -12.62 2.53 4.90
N GLU A 100 -12.39 3.77 5.31
CA GLU A 100 -11.13 4.16 5.93
C GLU A 100 -10.97 3.49 7.28
N LYS A 101 -9.80 2.91 7.52
CA LYS A 101 -9.48 2.35 8.83
C LYS A 101 -9.25 3.47 9.84
N LYS A 102 -9.82 3.31 11.00
CA LYS A 102 -9.50 4.19 12.12
C LYS A 102 -8.32 3.61 12.87
N GLY A 103 -7.26 4.15 12.61
CA GLY A 103 -6.10 4.32 13.34
C GLY A 103 -5.23 3.20 13.80
N SER A 104 -5.69 2.27 14.52
CA SER A 104 -4.79 1.57 15.43
C SER A 104 -3.68 0.76 14.76
N ILE A 105 -3.96 0.09 13.63
CA ILE A 105 -2.93 -0.73 12.99
C ILE A 105 -1.80 0.12 12.40
N PHE A 106 -2.16 1.27 11.83
CA PHE A 106 -1.15 2.14 11.26
C PHE A 106 -0.42 2.92 12.35
N SER A 107 -1.09 3.19 13.45
CA SER A 107 -0.44 3.74 14.64
C SER A 107 0.63 2.80 15.17
N LEU A 108 0.34 1.50 15.21
CA LEU A 108 1.33 0.51 15.59
C LEU A 108 2.49 0.46 14.60
N GLY A 109 2.19 0.58 13.32
CA GLY A 109 3.22 0.61 12.29
C GLY A 109 4.12 1.81 12.37
N GLN A 110 3.64 2.90 12.95
CA GLN A 110 4.38 4.16 13.08
C GLN A 110 5.24 4.22 14.34
N ARG A 111 5.04 3.31 15.25
CA ARG A 111 5.78 3.32 16.51
C ARG A 111 7.15 2.67 16.41
#